data_2a03796c3eb2d15c779af7cea06b9e86
#
_entry.id   2a03796c3eb2d15c779af7cea06b9e86
#
_cell.length_a   1.000
_cell.length_b   1.000
_cell.length_c   1.000
_cell.angle_alpha   90.00
_cell.angle_beta   90.00
_cell.angle_gamma   90.00
#
_symmetry.space_group_name_H-M   'P 1'
#
loop_
_entity.id
_entity.type
_entity.pdbx_description
1 polymer ?
#
loop_
_entity_poly.entity_id
_entity_poly.type
_entity_poly.pdbx_seq_one_letter_code
_entity_poly.pdbx_strand_id
1 'polypeptide(L)'
;IITQGKKLGTYMYIYTGGEPLTRKNDLIRLCEKHNDCVFLCFTNATLIDEKFADEMLRVKNFIPAISLEGDEVSTDSRRGQGTYQKVVRAMKLLHEKKLPYGISSCYTSVNYEKITSDTYYNSLIDMGAYFIWYFHYMPVGNDAAPELLPNPKQRETVYHRIRHLRATKPLFAMDFQNDAEYVGGCIAGGKRYLHINANGDVDPCVFVHYSNANIRECTLLEALQSPIFMAYHDNMPFNDNMLQPCPMLENPERLRKMVAETGAHSTDPQSPETADHLCGKCDSYAKCWAPEAERLWRAEQEEKKHI
;
A
#
# COMPACT_ATOMS: atom_id res chain seq x y z
N ILE A 1 1.02 3.37 -21.12
CA ILE A 1 0.80 2.49 -19.94
C ILE A 1 -0.64 2.01 -19.93
N ILE A 2 -1.65 2.86 -19.69
CA ILE A 2 -3.06 2.45 -19.49
C ILE A 2 -3.61 1.62 -20.67
N THR A 3 -3.37 2.05 -21.91
CA THR A 3 -3.79 1.31 -23.11
C THR A 3 -3.18 -0.09 -23.19
N GLN A 4 -1.92 -0.25 -22.78
CA GLN A 4 -1.25 -1.56 -22.72
C GLN A 4 -1.79 -2.38 -21.55
N GLY A 5 -1.99 -1.76 -20.37
CA GLY A 5 -2.56 -2.42 -19.21
C GLY A 5 -3.94 -3.01 -19.50
N LYS A 6 -4.82 -2.26 -20.17
CA LYS A 6 -6.15 -2.79 -20.58
C LYS A 6 -6.05 -4.03 -21.46
N LYS A 7 -5.08 -4.09 -22.38
CA LYS A 7 -4.84 -5.31 -23.20
C LYS A 7 -4.41 -6.51 -22.35
N LEU A 8 -3.82 -6.26 -21.18
CA LEU A 8 -3.43 -7.27 -20.20
C LEU A 8 -4.49 -7.50 -19.10
N GLY A 9 -5.68 -6.91 -19.24
CA GLY A 9 -6.78 -7.10 -18.29
C GLY A 9 -6.76 -6.16 -17.09
N THR A 10 -5.91 -5.12 -17.07
CA THR A 10 -5.81 -4.16 -15.97
C THR A 10 -6.76 -2.98 -16.21
N TYR A 11 -7.70 -2.79 -15.30
CA TYR A 11 -8.69 -1.71 -15.32
C TYR A 11 -8.69 -0.84 -14.06
N MET A 12 -7.83 -1.13 -13.10
CA MET A 12 -7.64 -0.33 -11.90
C MET A 12 -6.20 0.22 -11.86
N TYR A 13 -6.08 1.53 -11.70
CA TYR A 13 -4.82 2.24 -11.63
C TYR A 13 -4.74 3.02 -10.33
N ILE A 14 -3.55 3.02 -9.72
CA ILE A 14 -3.33 3.72 -8.46
C ILE A 14 -2.32 4.83 -8.70
N TYR A 15 -2.72 6.05 -8.42
CA TYR A 15 -1.81 7.19 -8.38
C TYR A 15 -1.19 7.30 -7.00
N THR A 16 0.12 7.37 -6.97
CA THR A 16 0.94 7.53 -5.76
C THR A 16 2.14 8.41 -6.08
N GLY A 17 3.09 8.53 -5.18
CA GLY A 17 4.29 9.32 -5.33
C GLY A 17 4.41 10.35 -4.19
N GLY A 18 4.92 11.55 -4.46
CA GLY A 18 4.88 12.65 -3.51
C GLY A 18 3.43 13.04 -3.19
N GLU A 19 2.89 14.06 -3.88
CA GLU A 19 1.46 14.36 -3.82
C GLU A 19 0.88 14.38 -5.25
N PRO A 20 0.09 13.35 -5.64
CA PRO A 20 -0.46 13.24 -6.99
C PRO A 20 -1.34 14.43 -7.39
N LEU A 21 -2.05 15.03 -6.44
CA LEU A 21 -2.95 16.15 -6.73
C LEU A 21 -2.24 17.46 -7.13
N THR A 22 -0.92 17.52 -7.08
CA THR A 22 -0.16 18.59 -7.75
C THR A 22 -0.36 18.54 -9.26
N ARG A 23 -0.79 17.40 -9.80
CA ARG A 23 -1.07 17.15 -11.22
C ARG A 23 -2.58 16.93 -11.50
N LYS A 24 -3.48 17.55 -10.70
CA LYS A 24 -4.95 17.37 -10.80
C LYS A 24 -5.48 17.34 -12.23
N ASN A 25 -5.07 18.30 -13.05
CA ASN A 25 -5.57 18.42 -14.44
C ASN A 25 -5.17 17.23 -15.31
N ASP A 26 -3.96 16.69 -15.10
CA ASP A 26 -3.50 15.52 -15.85
C ASP A 26 -4.26 14.27 -15.42
N LEU A 27 -4.49 14.12 -14.10
CA LEU A 27 -5.26 13.00 -13.56
C LEU A 27 -6.70 12.98 -14.09
N ILE A 28 -7.37 14.14 -14.07
CA ILE A 28 -8.73 14.27 -14.62
C ILE A 28 -8.77 13.94 -16.12
N ARG A 29 -7.79 14.44 -16.92
CA ARG A 29 -7.72 14.08 -18.36
C ARG A 29 -7.54 12.58 -18.59
N LEU A 30 -6.78 11.90 -17.72
CA LEU A 30 -6.65 10.43 -17.79
C LEU A 30 -7.94 9.73 -17.44
N CYS A 31 -8.66 10.20 -16.42
CA CYS A 31 -9.98 9.69 -16.04
C CYS A 31 -10.99 9.82 -17.20
N GLU A 32 -11.03 10.98 -17.86
CA GLU A 32 -11.89 11.21 -19.04
C GLU A 32 -11.55 10.27 -20.19
N LYS A 33 -10.26 10.20 -20.53
CA LYS A 33 -9.78 9.38 -21.65
C LYS A 33 -10.02 7.88 -21.43
N HIS A 34 -10.03 7.43 -20.18
CA HIS A 34 -10.15 6.03 -19.80
C HIS A 34 -11.30 5.85 -18.81
N ASN A 35 -12.51 6.26 -19.23
CA ASN A 35 -13.73 6.21 -18.42
C ASN A 35 -14.21 4.79 -18.11
N ASP A 36 -13.63 3.79 -18.74
CA ASP A 36 -13.79 2.36 -18.50
C ASP A 36 -12.83 1.80 -17.42
N CYS A 37 -11.97 2.65 -16.84
CA CYS A 37 -11.04 2.31 -15.77
C CYS A 37 -11.41 3.00 -14.46
N VAL A 38 -10.95 2.44 -13.34
CA VAL A 38 -11.02 3.07 -12.01
C VAL A 38 -9.65 3.60 -11.63
N PHE A 39 -9.62 4.81 -11.11
CA PHE A 39 -8.41 5.49 -10.65
C PHE A 39 -8.48 5.76 -9.15
N LEU A 40 -7.71 5.01 -8.38
CA LEU A 40 -7.53 5.25 -6.95
C LEU A 40 -6.32 6.19 -6.77
N CYS A 41 -6.40 7.11 -5.83
CA CYS A 41 -5.32 8.08 -5.59
C CYS A 41 -4.97 8.16 -4.11
N PHE A 42 -3.75 7.76 -3.76
CA PHE A 42 -3.21 8.02 -2.42
C PHE A 42 -2.80 9.50 -2.33
N THR A 43 -3.45 10.24 -1.45
CA THR A 43 -3.27 11.69 -1.34
C THR A 43 -3.31 12.17 0.10
N ASN A 44 -2.59 13.25 0.40
CA ASN A 44 -2.74 13.98 1.66
C ASN A 44 -4.01 14.84 1.70
N ALA A 45 -4.82 14.85 0.64
CA ALA A 45 -6.09 15.55 0.46
C ALA A 45 -6.05 17.09 0.62
N THR A 46 -4.89 17.69 0.91
CA THR A 46 -4.80 19.14 1.16
C THR A 46 -5.12 20.01 -0.05
N LEU A 47 -5.11 19.39 -1.25
CA LEU A 47 -5.43 20.03 -2.52
C LEU A 47 -6.85 19.72 -3.04
N ILE A 48 -7.68 18.99 -2.28
CA ILE A 48 -9.08 18.77 -2.62
C ILE A 48 -9.87 20.02 -2.27
N ASP A 49 -10.36 20.70 -3.30
CA ASP A 49 -11.21 21.88 -3.24
C ASP A 49 -12.54 21.63 -3.96
N GLU A 50 -13.49 22.57 -3.85
CA GLU A 50 -14.80 22.50 -4.52
C GLU A 50 -14.68 22.20 -6.01
N LYS A 51 -13.79 22.92 -6.70
CA LYS A 51 -13.59 22.77 -8.14
C LYS A 51 -13.12 21.36 -8.49
N PHE A 52 -12.19 20.80 -7.72
CA PHE A 52 -11.70 19.44 -7.96
C PHE A 52 -12.77 18.39 -7.61
N ALA A 53 -13.55 18.60 -6.56
CA ALA A 53 -14.67 17.73 -6.22
C ALA A 53 -15.75 17.74 -7.32
N ASP A 54 -16.03 18.87 -7.97
CA ASP A 54 -16.93 18.94 -9.12
C ASP A 54 -16.38 18.18 -10.33
N GLU A 55 -15.07 18.25 -10.58
CA GLU A 55 -14.42 17.43 -11.62
C GLU A 55 -14.51 15.91 -11.29
N MET A 56 -14.35 15.53 -10.02
CA MET A 56 -14.54 14.12 -9.60
C MET A 56 -15.98 13.65 -9.87
N LEU A 57 -16.99 14.48 -9.56
CA LEU A 57 -18.40 14.20 -9.89
C LEU A 57 -18.64 14.02 -11.38
N ARG A 58 -17.93 14.79 -12.20
CA ARG A 58 -18.05 14.76 -13.65
C ARG A 58 -17.45 13.50 -14.25
N VAL A 59 -16.24 13.11 -13.82
CA VAL A 59 -15.53 11.93 -14.38
C VAL A 59 -16.01 10.60 -13.79
N LYS A 60 -16.44 10.55 -12.52
CA LYS A 60 -17.06 9.43 -11.80
C LYS A 60 -16.19 8.20 -11.57
N ASN A 61 -14.94 8.20 -11.97
CA ASN A 61 -14.01 7.07 -11.88
C ASN A 61 -12.73 7.39 -11.11
N PHE A 62 -12.71 8.50 -10.36
CA PHE A 62 -11.60 8.88 -9.48
C PHE A 62 -12.01 8.71 -8.01
N ILE A 63 -11.22 7.95 -7.24
CA ILE A 63 -11.49 7.64 -5.84
C ILE A 63 -10.26 7.98 -4.99
N PRO A 64 -10.29 8.99 -4.11
CA PRO A 64 -9.18 9.27 -3.21
C PRO A 64 -9.13 8.26 -2.06
N ALA A 65 -7.92 7.81 -1.72
CA ALA A 65 -7.56 7.14 -0.48
C ALA A 65 -6.75 8.15 0.34
N ILE A 66 -7.38 8.75 1.31
CA ILE A 66 -6.86 9.90 2.04
C ILE A 66 -5.93 9.45 3.14
N SER A 67 -4.74 10.00 3.16
CA SER A 67 -3.75 9.71 4.19
C SER A 67 -4.13 10.32 5.54
N LEU A 68 -4.36 9.45 6.54
CA LEU A 68 -4.74 9.87 7.89
C LEU A 68 -4.14 8.89 8.92
N GLU A 69 -3.51 9.43 9.99
CA GLU A 69 -2.71 8.65 10.93
C GLU A 69 -3.37 8.55 12.33
N GLY A 70 -4.67 8.69 12.40
CA GLY A 70 -5.42 8.71 13.65
C GLY A 70 -6.04 10.09 13.91
N ASP A 71 -5.79 10.64 15.11
CA ASP A 71 -6.26 11.96 15.50
C ASP A 71 -5.37 13.12 14.98
N GLU A 72 -5.73 14.35 15.39
CA GLU A 72 -5.00 15.56 15.02
C GLU A 72 -3.54 15.50 15.45
N VAL A 73 -3.27 15.09 16.70
CA VAL A 73 -1.90 15.02 17.24
C VAL A 73 -1.05 14.04 16.44
N SER A 74 -1.58 12.85 16.15
CA SER A 74 -0.86 11.81 15.41
C SER A 74 -0.64 12.19 13.95
N THR A 75 -1.64 12.79 13.32
CA THR A 75 -1.56 13.22 11.92
C THR A 75 -0.62 14.41 11.76
N ASP A 76 -0.76 15.43 12.59
CA ASP A 76 0.05 16.64 12.49
C ASP A 76 1.52 16.38 12.85
N SER A 77 1.81 15.49 13.81
CA SER A 77 3.18 15.14 14.16
C SER A 77 3.93 14.46 13.00
N ARG A 78 3.23 13.69 12.17
CA ARG A 78 3.84 12.98 11.03
C ARG A 78 3.83 13.81 9.74
N ARG A 79 2.79 14.62 9.54
CA ARG A 79 2.50 15.26 8.24
C ARG A 79 2.61 16.79 8.26
N GLY A 80 2.91 17.35 9.43
CA GLY A 80 3.03 18.79 9.62
C GLY A 80 1.77 19.44 10.21
N GLN A 81 2.00 20.48 10.99
CA GLN A 81 0.97 21.20 11.73
C GLN A 81 -0.18 21.70 10.85
N GLY A 82 -1.41 21.46 11.29
CA GLY A 82 -2.65 21.88 10.60
C GLY A 82 -3.04 21.00 9.41
N THR A 83 -2.33 19.90 9.16
CA THR A 83 -2.69 18.95 8.10
C THR A 83 -4.00 18.25 8.42
N TYR A 84 -4.19 17.80 9.66
CA TYR A 84 -5.44 17.15 10.08
C TYR A 84 -6.68 17.96 9.75
N GLN A 85 -6.68 19.25 10.07
CA GLN A 85 -7.83 20.14 9.82
C GLN A 85 -8.11 20.31 8.32
N LYS A 86 -7.08 20.29 7.46
CA LYS A 86 -7.24 20.31 6.00
C LYS A 86 -7.85 19.02 5.50
N VAL A 87 -7.40 17.89 6.01
CA VAL A 87 -7.90 16.54 5.67
C VAL A 87 -9.39 16.43 6.06
N VAL A 88 -9.76 16.80 7.29
CA VAL A 88 -11.15 16.76 7.75
C VAL A 88 -12.06 17.63 6.90
N ARG A 89 -11.60 18.83 6.49
CA ARG A 89 -12.39 19.68 5.57
C ARG A 89 -12.59 19.00 4.21
N ALA A 90 -11.56 18.37 3.67
CA ALA A 90 -11.67 17.64 2.39
C ALA A 90 -12.65 16.45 2.51
N MET A 91 -12.55 15.66 3.58
CA MET A 91 -13.48 14.56 3.85
C MET A 91 -14.93 15.04 3.96
N LYS A 92 -15.17 16.12 4.69
CA LYS A 92 -16.50 16.73 4.82
C LYS A 92 -17.06 17.18 3.46
N LEU A 93 -16.25 17.86 2.64
CA LEU A 93 -16.63 18.26 1.30
C LEU A 93 -17.01 17.07 0.42
N LEU A 94 -16.19 15.99 0.43
CA LEU A 94 -16.48 14.78 -0.33
C LEU A 94 -17.77 14.10 0.14
N HIS A 95 -17.98 14.01 1.44
CA HIS A 95 -19.19 13.46 2.03
C HIS A 95 -20.45 14.26 1.64
N GLU A 96 -20.41 15.60 1.75
CA GLU A 96 -21.51 16.49 1.36
C GLU A 96 -21.87 16.35 -0.13
N LYS A 97 -20.85 16.15 -0.99
CA LYS A 97 -21.05 15.92 -2.43
C LYS A 97 -21.36 14.45 -2.78
N LYS A 98 -21.45 13.55 -1.79
CA LYS A 98 -21.67 12.10 -1.98
C LYS A 98 -20.64 11.44 -2.88
N LEU A 99 -19.40 11.91 -2.82
CA LEU A 99 -18.28 11.33 -3.52
C LEU A 99 -17.66 10.20 -2.69
N PRO A 100 -17.43 9.02 -3.28
CA PRO A 100 -16.78 7.91 -2.57
C PRO A 100 -15.32 8.26 -2.28
N TYR A 101 -14.86 7.95 -1.07
CA TYR A 101 -13.46 8.01 -0.68
C TYR A 101 -13.14 6.98 0.40
N GLY A 102 -11.87 6.67 0.52
CA GLY A 102 -11.35 5.84 1.60
C GLY A 102 -10.20 6.50 2.34
N ILE A 103 -9.67 5.78 3.30
CA ILE A 103 -8.55 6.19 4.14
C ILE A 103 -7.36 5.28 3.86
N SER A 104 -6.16 5.85 3.91
CA SER A 104 -4.88 5.15 3.90
C SER A 104 -4.18 5.45 5.22
N SER A 105 -3.98 4.42 6.04
CA SER A 105 -3.31 4.54 7.35
C SER A 105 -2.11 3.61 7.41
N CYS A 106 -0.97 4.16 7.80
CA CYS A 106 0.23 3.37 8.05
C CYS A 106 0.36 3.11 9.55
N TYR A 107 0.29 1.85 9.97
CA TYR A 107 0.53 1.49 11.36
C TYR A 107 2.01 1.28 11.66
N THR A 108 2.40 1.76 12.82
CA THR A 108 3.76 1.76 13.36
C THR A 108 3.74 1.28 14.80
N SER A 109 4.92 1.08 15.39
CA SER A 109 5.07 0.77 16.82
C SER A 109 4.44 1.81 17.76
N VAL A 110 4.20 3.05 17.29
CA VAL A 110 3.70 4.16 18.13
C VAL A 110 2.21 4.47 17.96
N ASN A 111 1.60 4.15 16.81
CA ASN A 111 0.21 4.54 16.54
C ASN A 111 -0.77 3.37 16.36
N TYR A 112 -0.30 2.12 16.35
CA TYR A 112 -1.11 0.93 16.04
C TYR A 112 -2.39 0.81 16.89
N GLU A 113 -2.32 1.12 18.18
CA GLU A 113 -3.50 1.07 19.06
C GLU A 113 -4.57 2.09 18.67
N LYS A 114 -4.13 3.30 18.36
CA LYS A 114 -5.01 4.41 18.04
C LYS A 114 -5.76 4.19 16.73
N ILE A 115 -5.03 3.88 15.65
CA ILE A 115 -5.64 3.72 14.33
C ILE A 115 -6.44 2.43 14.15
N THR A 116 -6.32 1.47 15.08
CA THR A 116 -7.14 0.25 15.14
C THR A 116 -8.18 0.28 16.27
N SER A 117 -8.41 1.44 16.89
CA SER A 117 -9.43 1.61 17.94
C SER A 117 -10.83 1.75 17.36
N ASP A 118 -11.83 1.30 18.11
CA ASP A 118 -13.24 1.52 17.79
C ASP A 118 -13.57 3.01 17.64
N THR A 119 -13.00 3.87 18.48
CA THR A 119 -13.22 5.31 18.43
C THR A 119 -12.77 5.90 17.09
N TYR A 120 -11.56 5.57 16.65
CA TYR A 120 -11.07 6.03 15.36
C TYR A 120 -11.89 5.49 14.20
N TYR A 121 -12.20 4.20 14.24
CA TYR A 121 -12.96 3.55 13.18
C TYR A 121 -14.38 4.10 13.06
N ASN A 122 -15.07 4.32 14.20
CA ASN A 122 -16.39 4.94 14.22
C ASN A 122 -16.33 6.38 13.67
N SER A 123 -15.30 7.16 14.00
CA SER A 123 -15.14 8.50 13.47
C SER A 123 -15.01 8.54 11.94
N LEU A 124 -14.35 7.52 11.33
CA LEU A 124 -14.26 7.41 9.87
C LEU A 124 -15.63 7.09 9.23
N ILE A 125 -16.42 6.24 9.89
CA ILE A 125 -17.79 5.92 9.46
C ILE A 125 -18.66 7.18 9.52
N ASP A 126 -18.60 7.91 10.62
CA ASP A 126 -19.37 9.14 10.82
C ASP A 126 -18.99 10.24 9.80
N MET A 127 -17.73 10.27 9.39
CA MET A 127 -17.25 11.17 8.32
C MET A 127 -17.58 10.67 6.91
N GLY A 128 -18.11 9.45 6.76
CA GLY A 128 -18.59 8.92 5.49
C GLY A 128 -17.53 8.22 4.63
N ALA A 129 -16.45 7.72 5.21
CA ALA A 129 -15.48 6.90 4.50
C ALA A 129 -16.10 5.53 4.14
N TYR A 130 -15.76 5.00 2.94
CA TYR A 130 -16.24 3.71 2.45
C TYR A 130 -15.30 2.55 2.76
N PHE A 131 -14.01 2.84 2.84
CA PHE A 131 -12.98 1.84 3.16
C PHE A 131 -11.82 2.47 3.91
N ILE A 132 -11.05 1.61 4.59
CA ILE A 132 -9.73 1.95 5.12
C ILE A 132 -8.71 0.91 4.66
N TRP A 133 -7.57 1.39 4.19
CA TRP A 133 -6.45 0.56 3.78
C TRP A 133 -5.31 0.75 4.78
N TYR A 134 -5.04 -0.29 5.54
CA TYR A 134 -3.94 -0.34 6.50
C TYR A 134 -2.67 -0.85 5.83
N PHE A 135 -1.60 -0.11 6.02
CA PHE A 135 -0.25 -0.49 5.61
C PHE A 135 0.64 -0.65 6.83
N HIS A 136 1.37 -1.75 6.88
CA HIS A 136 2.49 -1.88 7.79
C HIS A 136 3.56 -0.87 7.44
N TYR A 137 4.22 -0.28 8.44
CA TYR A 137 5.39 0.55 8.18
C TYR A 137 6.47 -0.27 7.47
N MET A 138 6.99 0.26 6.37
CA MET A 138 8.03 -0.37 5.56
C MET A 138 9.29 0.50 5.65
N PRO A 139 10.44 -0.04 6.11
CA PRO A 139 11.66 0.75 6.35
C PRO A 139 12.45 0.96 5.05
N VAL A 140 11.84 1.62 4.06
CA VAL A 140 12.41 1.89 2.74
C VAL A 140 13.15 3.22 2.74
N GLY A 141 14.31 3.27 2.10
CA GLY A 141 15.18 4.45 2.01
C GLY A 141 16.27 4.49 3.07
N ASN A 142 17.33 5.22 2.78
CA ASN A 142 18.51 5.30 3.65
C ASN A 142 18.21 5.95 5.02
N ASP A 143 17.21 6.86 5.07
CA ASP A 143 16.81 7.57 6.30
C ASP A 143 15.60 6.91 6.99
N ALA A 144 15.28 5.65 6.65
CA ALA A 144 14.19 4.93 7.28
C ALA A 144 14.46 4.69 8.78
N ALA A 145 13.39 4.66 9.57
CA ALA A 145 13.41 4.51 11.03
C ALA A 145 12.93 3.08 11.42
N PRO A 146 13.83 2.06 11.47
CA PRO A 146 13.41 0.67 11.75
C PRO A 146 12.74 0.50 13.12
N GLU A 147 12.96 1.41 14.07
CA GLU A 147 12.29 1.45 15.38
C GLU A 147 10.78 1.70 15.29
N LEU A 148 10.29 2.18 14.15
CA LEU A 148 8.86 2.32 13.87
C LEU A 148 8.18 1.01 13.44
N LEU A 149 8.95 -0.06 13.18
CA LEU A 149 8.40 -1.38 12.94
C LEU A 149 7.63 -1.86 14.17
N PRO A 150 6.37 -2.28 14.05
CA PRO A 150 5.64 -2.89 15.15
C PRO A 150 6.34 -4.16 15.61
N ASN A 151 6.46 -4.39 16.90
CA ASN A 151 6.93 -5.68 17.39
C ASN A 151 5.87 -6.79 17.14
N PRO A 152 6.22 -8.08 17.29
CA PRO A 152 5.29 -9.17 16.98
C PRO A 152 3.95 -9.08 17.72
N LYS A 153 3.95 -8.71 19.01
CA LYS A 153 2.73 -8.55 19.80
C LYS A 153 1.85 -7.38 19.33
N GLN A 154 2.46 -6.30 18.89
CA GLN A 154 1.76 -5.17 18.32
C GLN A 154 1.12 -5.54 16.97
N ARG A 155 1.84 -6.26 16.11
CA ARG A 155 1.31 -6.76 14.84
C ARG A 155 0.17 -7.78 15.05
N GLU A 156 0.30 -8.68 16.01
CA GLU A 156 -0.78 -9.59 16.42
C GLU A 156 -2.03 -8.80 16.85
N THR A 157 -1.84 -7.74 17.65
CA THR A 157 -2.96 -6.88 18.07
C THR A 157 -3.65 -6.24 16.86
N VAL A 158 -2.89 -5.71 15.89
CA VAL A 158 -3.43 -5.15 14.63
C VAL A 158 -4.20 -6.21 13.86
N TYR A 159 -3.62 -7.40 13.69
CA TYR A 159 -4.23 -8.55 13.02
C TYR A 159 -5.61 -8.87 13.57
N HIS A 160 -5.75 -9.03 14.88
CA HIS A 160 -7.04 -9.36 15.51
C HIS A 160 -8.03 -8.19 15.47
N ARG A 161 -7.56 -6.97 15.73
CA ARG A 161 -8.43 -5.78 15.74
C ARG A 161 -9.02 -5.49 14.37
N ILE A 162 -8.23 -5.52 13.31
CA ILE A 162 -8.74 -5.24 11.96
C ILE A 162 -9.76 -6.29 11.53
N ARG A 163 -9.54 -7.57 11.83
CA ARG A 163 -10.51 -8.63 11.54
C ARG A 163 -11.81 -8.41 12.31
N HIS A 164 -11.73 -8.08 13.61
CA HIS A 164 -12.90 -7.75 14.42
C HIS A 164 -13.67 -6.55 13.88
N LEU A 165 -12.99 -5.45 13.56
CA LEU A 165 -13.60 -4.25 13.01
C LEU A 165 -14.28 -4.52 11.66
N ARG A 166 -13.63 -5.26 10.79
CA ARG A 166 -14.18 -5.70 9.49
C ARG A 166 -15.46 -6.53 9.65
N ALA A 167 -15.52 -7.39 10.65
CA ALA A 167 -16.67 -8.25 10.90
C ALA A 167 -17.85 -7.53 11.58
N THR A 168 -17.60 -6.42 12.29
CA THR A 168 -18.58 -5.79 13.17
C THR A 168 -19.02 -4.39 12.77
N LYS A 169 -18.31 -3.74 11.82
CA LYS A 169 -18.54 -2.34 11.46
C LYS A 169 -18.80 -2.19 9.95
N PRO A 170 -19.64 -1.21 9.53
CA PRO A 170 -19.97 -0.97 8.13
C PRO A 170 -18.92 -0.14 7.38
N LEU A 171 -17.64 -0.44 7.56
CA LEU A 171 -16.52 0.18 6.86
C LEU A 171 -15.55 -0.94 6.43
N PHE A 172 -15.28 -1.05 5.13
CA PHE A 172 -14.42 -2.12 4.63
C PHE A 172 -12.96 -1.85 4.99
N ALA A 173 -12.36 -2.72 5.80
CA ALA A 173 -10.94 -2.66 6.17
C ALA A 173 -10.11 -3.66 5.38
N MET A 174 -9.01 -3.20 4.81
CA MET A 174 -7.98 -4.02 4.18
C MET A 174 -6.68 -3.90 4.98
N ASP A 175 -6.07 -5.03 5.32
CA ASP A 175 -4.75 -5.09 5.97
C ASP A 175 -3.72 -5.64 4.98
N PHE A 176 -2.96 -4.75 4.36
CA PHE A 176 -2.11 -5.10 3.23
C PHE A 176 -1.12 -6.24 3.52
N GLN A 177 -0.58 -6.31 4.73
CA GLN A 177 0.39 -7.32 5.13
C GLN A 177 -0.22 -8.60 5.71
N ASN A 178 -1.38 -8.50 6.37
CA ASN A 178 -1.95 -9.64 7.08
C ASN A 178 -3.11 -10.31 6.33
N ASP A 179 -3.54 -9.77 5.18
CA ASP A 179 -4.63 -10.32 4.35
C ASP A 179 -4.13 -11.19 3.19
N ALA A 180 -2.87 -11.62 3.20
CA ALA A 180 -2.28 -12.37 2.09
C ALA A 180 -2.98 -13.72 1.83
N GLU A 181 -3.63 -14.33 2.82
CA GLU A 181 -4.41 -15.55 2.64
C GLU A 181 -5.55 -15.39 1.62
N TYR A 182 -6.22 -14.23 1.60
CA TYR A 182 -7.35 -13.95 0.70
C TYR A 182 -6.93 -13.74 -0.76
N VAL A 183 -5.63 -13.51 -0.99
CA VAL A 183 -5.08 -13.22 -2.33
C VAL A 183 -4.00 -14.22 -2.76
N GLY A 184 -3.72 -15.23 -1.92
CA GLY A 184 -2.76 -16.30 -2.19
C GLY A 184 -1.31 -15.86 -2.10
N GLY A 185 -0.95 -15.06 -1.09
CA GLY A 185 0.41 -14.59 -0.81
C GLY A 185 0.67 -13.16 -1.29
N CYS A 186 1.95 -12.85 -1.53
CA CYS A 186 2.34 -11.54 -2.05
C CYS A 186 1.67 -11.24 -3.40
N ILE A 187 1.18 -10.01 -3.58
CA ILE A 187 0.48 -9.56 -4.80
C ILE A 187 1.40 -8.83 -5.79
N ALA A 188 2.65 -8.55 -5.41
CA ALA A 188 3.65 -7.80 -6.19
C ALA A 188 4.22 -8.60 -7.38
N GLY A 189 5.21 -8.07 -8.05
CA GLY A 189 5.91 -8.73 -9.15
C GLY A 189 5.03 -9.05 -10.35
N GLY A 190 4.00 -8.23 -10.61
CA GLY A 190 3.07 -8.44 -11.73
C GLY A 190 1.97 -9.46 -11.48
N LYS A 191 1.96 -10.18 -10.33
CA LYS A 191 0.90 -11.14 -10.01
C LYS A 191 -0.47 -10.48 -9.92
N ARG A 192 -0.57 -9.34 -9.24
CA ARG A 192 -1.78 -8.52 -9.12
C ARG A 192 -1.51 -7.04 -9.38
N TYR A 193 -0.29 -6.58 -9.14
CA TYR A 193 0.13 -5.21 -9.42
C TYR A 193 1.64 -5.13 -9.67
N LEU A 194 2.05 -4.01 -10.23
CA LEU A 194 3.42 -3.51 -10.33
C LEU A 194 3.43 -2.01 -10.03
N HIS A 195 4.62 -1.47 -9.81
CA HIS A 195 4.82 -0.03 -9.64
C HIS A 195 5.60 0.54 -10.82
N ILE A 196 5.26 1.73 -11.26
CA ILE A 196 6.03 2.50 -12.24
C ILE A 196 6.36 3.84 -11.59
N ASN A 197 7.64 4.09 -11.39
CA ASN A 197 8.10 5.32 -10.75
C ASN A 197 8.07 6.53 -11.70
N ALA A 198 8.40 7.73 -11.20
CA ALA A 198 8.38 8.95 -11.97
C ALA A 198 9.41 8.97 -13.13
N ASN A 199 10.50 8.20 -13.02
CA ASN A 199 11.52 8.05 -14.06
C ASN A 199 11.11 7.05 -15.15
N GLY A 200 10.07 6.26 -14.91
CA GLY A 200 9.58 5.22 -15.81
C GLY A 200 10.12 3.83 -15.50
N ASP A 201 10.91 3.65 -14.43
CA ASP A 201 11.36 2.33 -14.02
C ASP A 201 10.18 1.51 -13.53
N VAL A 202 10.19 0.22 -13.88
CA VAL A 202 9.10 -0.70 -13.56
C VAL A 202 9.56 -1.59 -12.42
N ASP A 203 9.10 -1.26 -11.21
CA ASP A 203 9.43 -1.95 -9.98
C ASP A 203 8.41 -3.06 -9.68
N PRO A 204 8.83 -4.18 -9.08
CA PRO A 204 7.89 -5.24 -8.68
C PRO A 204 6.90 -4.79 -7.61
N CYS A 205 7.28 -3.82 -6.76
CA CYS A 205 6.49 -3.33 -5.64
C CYS A 205 6.81 -1.87 -5.33
N VAL A 206 5.83 -1.10 -4.86
CA VAL A 206 6.03 0.29 -4.40
C VAL A 206 7.02 0.42 -3.24
N PHE A 207 7.33 -0.66 -2.54
CA PHE A 207 8.31 -0.73 -1.45
C PHE A 207 9.65 -1.38 -1.87
N VAL A 208 9.75 -1.89 -3.09
CA VAL A 208 10.95 -2.58 -3.59
C VAL A 208 11.44 -1.86 -4.83
N HIS A 209 12.38 -0.96 -4.62
CA HIS A 209 12.90 -0.03 -5.60
C HIS A 209 14.09 -0.63 -6.37
N TYR A 210 13.85 -1.76 -7.06
CA TYR A 210 14.83 -2.43 -7.92
C TYR A 210 14.20 -2.83 -9.25
N SER A 211 14.86 -2.55 -10.37
CA SER A 211 14.33 -2.83 -11.70
C SER A 211 15.41 -3.26 -12.69
N ASN A 212 14.96 -3.95 -13.74
CA ASN A 212 15.71 -4.19 -14.98
C ASN A 212 15.03 -3.55 -16.19
N ALA A 213 13.92 -2.84 -16.01
CA ALA A 213 13.10 -2.37 -17.12
C ALA A 213 12.61 -0.93 -16.91
N ASN A 214 12.58 -0.15 -17.99
CA ASN A 214 11.99 1.18 -17.99
C ASN A 214 10.90 1.25 -19.06
N ILE A 215 9.70 1.72 -18.69
CA ILE A 215 8.51 1.77 -19.57
C ILE A 215 8.66 2.75 -20.75
N ARG A 216 9.69 3.57 -20.77
CA ARG A 216 10.03 4.44 -21.89
C ARG A 216 10.83 3.70 -22.98
N GLU A 217 11.41 2.56 -22.63
CA GLU A 217 12.32 1.77 -23.48
C GLU A 217 11.71 0.43 -23.91
N CYS A 218 10.71 -0.08 -23.15
CA CYS A 218 10.06 -1.33 -23.42
C CYS A 218 8.53 -1.26 -23.24
N THR A 219 7.83 -2.27 -23.71
CA THR A 219 6.40 -2.44 -23.48
C THR A 219 6.13 -2.92 -22.06
N LEU A 220 4.87 -2.76 -21.58
CA LEU A 220 4.47 -3.27 -20.27
C LEU A 220 4.61 -4.80 -20.17
N LEU A 221 4.38 -5.53 -21.28
CA LEU A 221 4.55 -6.98 -21.31
C LEU A 221 6.02 -7.38 -21.18
N GLU A 222 6.92 -6.70 -21.91
CA GLU A 222 8.36 -6.94 -21.80
C GLU A 222 8.89 -6.61 -20.40
N ALA A 223 8.38 -5.53 -19.78
CA ALA A 223 8.71 -5.21 -18.39
C ALA A 223 8.29 -6.32 -17.41
N LEU A 224 7.08 -6.88 -17.59
CA LEU A 224 6.59 -8.03 -16.79
C LEU A 224 7.41 -9.31 -17.00
N GLN A 225 8.16 -9.40 -18.10
CA GLN A 225 9.07 -10.51 -18.41
C GLN A 225 10.53 -10.20 -18.08
N SER A 226 10.81 -9.05 -17.47
CA SER A 226 12.17 -8.69 -17.05
C SER A 226 12.71 -9.64 -15.95
N PRO A 227 14.02 -9.77 -15.79
CA PRO A 227 14.61 -10.75 -14.87
C PRO A 227 14.07 -10.68 -13.45
N ILE A 228 13.90 -9.47 -12.87
CA ILE A 228 13.39 -9.34 -11.49
C ILE A 228 11.92 -9.78 -11.39
N PHE A 229 11.07 -9.49 -12.39
CA PHE A 229 9.69 -9.95 -12.41
C PHE A 229 9.58 -11.47 -12.55
N MET A 230 10.42 -12.07 -13.39
CA MET A 230 10.47 -13.53 -13.51
C MET A 230 10.98 -14.19 -12.22
N ALA A 231 11.95 -13.59 -11.54
CA ALA A 231 12.39 -14.07 -10.23
C ALA A 231 11.25 -14.01 -9.19
N TYR A 232 10.41 -12.96 -9.20
CA TYR A 232 9.19 -12.91 -8.38
C TYR A 232 8.22 -14.04 -8.75
N HIS A 233 7.93 -14.23 -10.03
CA HIS A 233 7.03 -15.28 -10.53
C HIS A 233 7.50 -16.68 -10.07
N ASP A 234 8.77 -17.00 -10.23
CA ASP A 234 9.31 -18.34 -9.98
C ASP A 234 9.50 -18.66 -8.48
N ASN A 235 9.57 -17.62 -7.63
CA ASN A 235 9.74 -17.78 -6.18
C ASN A 235 8.45 -17.61 -5.36
N MET A 236 7.32 -17.27 -5.98
CA MET A 236 6.05 -17.15 -5.26
C MET A 236 5.35 -18.51 -5.09
N PRO A 237 4.74 -18.77 -3.93
CA PRO A 237 4.72 -17.91 -2.73
C PRO A 237 6.08 -17.90 -2.03
N PHE A 238 6.48 -16.75 -1.48
CA PHE A 238 7.77 -16.63 -0.77
C PHE A 238 7.80 -17.39 0.56
N ASN A 239 6.63 -17.72 1.09
CA ASN A 239 6.45 -18.52 2.31
C ASN A 239 5.09 -19.22 2.24
N ASP A 240 4.98 -20.42 2.78
CA ASP A 240 3.72 -21.17 2.88
C ASP A 240 2.79 -20.57 3.97
N ASN A 241 3.37 -19.88 4.94
CA ASN A 241 2.63 -19.14 5.95
C ASN A 241 2.22 -17.77 5.40
N MET A 242 0.91 -17.57 5.19
CA MET A 242 0.38 -16.34 4.59
C MET A 242 0.45 -15.11 5.49
N LEU A 243 0.93 -15.23 6.73
CA LEU A 243 1.32 -14.10 7.58
C LEU A 243 2.79 -13.70 7.40
N GLN A 244 3.50 -14.34 6.46
CA GLN A 244 4.88 -14.04 6.07
C GLN A 244 5.00 -13.88 4.54
N PRO A 245 4.13 -13.08 3.86
CA PRO A 245 4.06 -13.09 2.40
C PRO A 245 5.16 -12.27 1.71
N CYS A 246 5.78 -11.29 2.38
CA CYS A 246 6.62 -10.28 1.75
C CYS A 246 8.08 -10.75 1.63
N PRO A 247 8.68 -10.66 0.43
CA PRO A 247 10.10 -11.02 0.25
C PRO A 247 11.06 -10.00 0.88
N MET A 248 10.59 -8.78 1.21
CA MET A 248 11.41 -7.77 1.86
C MET A 248 11.28 -7.82 3.39
N LEU A 249 10.03 -7.80 3.89
CA LEU A 249 9.77 -7.63 5.33
C LEU A 249 9.93 -8.91 6.12
N GLU A 250 9.43 -10.04 5.61
CA GLU A 250 9.41 -11.32 6.32
C GLU A 250 10.40 -12.36 5.78
N ASN A 251 10.85 -12.21 4.52
CA ASN A 251 11.79 -13.14 3.88
C ASN A 251 12.94 -12.37 3.20
N PRO A 252 13.69 -11.53 3.93
CA PRO A 252 14.65 -10.59 3.35
C PRO A 252 15.78 -11.27 2.56
N GLU A 253 16.14 -12.50 2.90
CA GLU A 253 17.10 -13.32 2.14
C GLU A 253 16.60 -13.63 0.72
N ARG A 254 15.28 -13.74 0.52
CA ARG A 254 14.69 -13.96 -0.81
C ARG A 254 14.90 -12.75 -1.70
N LEU A 255 14.65 -11.55 -1.17
CA LEU A 255 14.84 -10.33 -1.95
C LEU A 255 16.30 -10.09 -2.30
N ARG A 256 17.24 -10.27 -1.33
CA ARG A 256 18.68 -10.18 -1.60
C ARG A 256 19.09 -11.08 -2.76
N LYS A 257 18.67 -12.34 -2.67
CA LYS A 257 18.99 -13.34 -3.71
C LYS A 257 18.42 -12.93 -5.07
N MET A 258 17.15 -12.57 -5.16
CA MET A 258 16.52 -12.16 -6.41
C MET A 258 17.22 -10.94 -7.02
N VAL A 259 17.54 -9.91 -6.25
CA VAL A 259 18.25 -8.72 -6.77
C VAL A 259 19.66 -9.09 -7.25
N ALA A 260 20.42 -9.90 -6.50
CA ALA A 260 21.77 -10.32 -6.88
C ALA A 260 21.76 -11.16 -8.16
N GLU A 261 20.88 -12.15 -8.28
CA GLU A 261 20.81 -13.06 -9.42
C GLU A 261 20.33 -12.38 -10.70
N THR A 262 19.45 -11.38 -10.58
CA THR A 262 18.86 -10.68 -11.72
C THR A 262 19.66 -9.46 -12.17
N GLY A 263 20.59 -8.98 -11.35
CA GLY A 263 21.32 -7.75 -11.61
C GLY A 263 20.42 -6.51 -11.63
N ALA A 264 19.25 -6.57 -10.96
CA ALA A 264 18.36 -5.41 -10.86
C ALA A 264 19.06 -4.27 -10.12
N HIS A 265 18.97 -3.06 -10.67
CA HIS A 265 19.57 -1.85 -10.09
C HIS A 265 18.57 -1.09 -9.23
N SER A 266 19.09 -0.31 -8.28
CA SER A 266 18.27 0.61 -7.48
C SER A 266 17.64 1.68 -8.38
N THR A 267 16.34 1.90 -8.20
CA THR A 267 15.54 2.88 -8.97
C THR A 267 15.31 4.20 -8.23
N ASP A 268 15.94 4.38 -7.07
CA ASP A 268 16.01 5.66 -6.38
C ASP A 268 17.31 6.39 -6.76
N PRO A 269 17.27 7.35 -7.70
CA PRO A 269 18.47 8.04 -8.17
C PRO A 269 19.02 9.06 -7.16
N GLN A 270 18.19 9.52 -6.22
CA GLN A 270 18.58 10.53 -5.23
C GLN A 270 19.25 9.90 -4.02
N SER A 271 18.81 8.71 -3.63
CA SER A 271 19.30 8.00 -2.45
C SER A 271 19.35 6.50 -2.74
N PRO A 272 20.20 6.03 -3.69
CA PRO A 272 20.24 4.62 -4.05
C PRO A 272 20.60 3.78 -2.85
N GLU A 273 19.80 2.73 -2.63
CA GLU A 273 19.95 1.80 -1.52
C GLU A 273 20.30 0.41 -2.04
N THR A 274 21.28 -0.26 -1.43
CA THR A 274 21.59 -1.66 -1.77
C THR A 274 20.56 -2.60 -1.17
N ALA A 275 20.34 -3.76 -1.82
CA ALA A 275 19.45 -4.78 -1.28
C ALA A 275 19.89 -5.30 0.09
N ASP A 276 21.19 -5.37 0.35
CA ASP A 276 21.72 -5.75 1.66
C ASP A 276 21.38 -4.74 2.75
N HIS A 277 21.47 -3.45 2.46
CA HIS A 277 21.11 -2.40 3.41
C HIS A 277 19.60 -2.40 3.67
N LEU A 278 18.77 -2.41 2.62
CA LEU A 278 17.31 -2.45 2.74
C LEU A 278 16.85 -3.66 3.57
N CYS A 279 17.30 -4.85 3.18
CA CYS A 279 16.92 -6.10 3.85
C CYS A 279 17.50 -6.21 5.26
N GLY A 280 18.70 -5.65 5.50
CA GLY A 280 19.33 -5.61 6.82
C GLY A 280 18.45 -4.94 7.88
N LYS A 281 17.67 -3.93 7.51
CA LYS A 281 16.69 -3.28 8.38
C LYS A 281 15.51 -4.20 8.76
N CYS A 282 15.25 -5.25 7.97
CA CYS A 282 14.15 -6.18 8.18
C CYS A 282 14.58 -7.50 8.85
N ASP A 283 15.87 -7.85 8.87
CA ASP A 283 16.36 -9.15 9.35
C ASP A 283 15.93 -9.47 10.78
N SER A 284 16.09 -8.53 11.71
CA SER A 284 15.70 -8.73 13.10
C SER A 284 14.18 -8.86 13.23
N TYR A 285 13.44 -8.03 12.51
CA TYR A 285 11.98 -8.08 12.48
C TYR A 285 11.47 -9.44 11.97
N ALA A 286 11.99 -9.92 10.83
CA ALA A 286 11.60 -11.21 10.25
C ALA A 286 11.82 -12.36 11.23
N LYS A 287 12.98 -12.41 11.90
CA LYS A 287 13.32 -13.42 12.91
C LYS A 287 12.38 -13.39 14.11
N CYS A 288 12.00 -12.21 14.58
CA CYS A 288 11.09 -12.05 15.72
C CYS A 288 9.64 -12.36 15.35
N TRP A 289 9.22 -12.03 14.12
CA TRP A 289 7.86 -12.26 13.65
C TRP A 289 7.57 -13.73 13.31
N ALA A 290 8.53 -14.46 12.74
CA ALA A 290 8.33 -15.80 12.22
C ALA A 290 7.68 -16.79 13.23
N PRO A 291 8.13 -16.93 14.51
CA PRO A 291 7.50 -17.83 15.45
C PRO A 291 6.05 -17.42 15.82
N GLU A 292 5.78 -16.13 15.87
CA GLU A 292 4.45 -15.61 16.17
C GLU A 292 3.50 -15.79 14.97
N ALA A 293 3.97 -15.52 13.77
CA ALA A 293 3.24 -15.81 12.54
C ALA A 293 2.87 -17.28 12.43
N GLU A 294 3.78 -18.17 12.78
CA GLU A 294 3.52 -19.62 12.77
C GLU A 294 2.46 -20.03 13.80
N ARG A 295 2.53 -19.47 15.01
CA ARG A 295 1.53 -19.70 16.05
C ARG A 295 0.13 -19.25 15.62
N LEU A 296 0.03 -18.02 15.10
CA LEU A 296 -1.23 -17.45 14.63
C LEU A 296 -1.80 -18.22 13.45
N TRP A 297 -0.95 -18.56 12.47
CA TRP A 297 -1.36 -19.27 11.27
C TRP A 297 -1.89 -20.66 11.58
N ARG A 298 -1.23 -21.41 12.48
CA ARG A 298 -1.72 -22.73 12.94
C ARG A 298 -3.07 -22.64 13.63
N ALA A 299 -3.23 -21.68 14.55
CA ALA A 299 -4.49 -21.48 15.25
C ALA A 299 -5.64 -21.21 14.28
N GLU A 300 -5.41 -20.34 13.28
CA GLU A 300 -6.41 -20.03 12.26
C GLU A 300 -6.75 -21.25 11.38
N GLN A 301 -5.75 -22.04 10.97
CA GLN A 301 -5.98 -23.26 10.18
C GLN A 301 -6.72 -24.35 10.99
N GLU A 302 -6.54 -24.41 12.30
CA GLU A 302 -7.29 -25.31 13.17
C GLU A 302 -8.75 -24.87 13.30
N GLU A 303 -9.02 -23.58 13.51
CA GLU A 303 -10.38 -23.03 13.52
C GLU A 303 -11.14 -23.33 12.23
N LYS A 304 -10.50 -23.16 11.07
CA LYS A 304 -11.10 -23.43 9.75
C LYS A 304 -11.47 -24.91 9.52
N LYS A 305 -10.83 -25.85 10.21
CA LYS A 305 -11.17 -27.30 10.11
C LYS A 305 -12.43 -27.66 10.90
N HIS A 306 -12.87 -26.80 11.79
CA HIS A 306 -14.02 -27.03 12.67
C HIS A 306 -15.29 -26.29 12.21
N ILE A 307 -15.21 -25.56 11.10
CA ILE A 307 -16.33 -24.91 10.41
C ILE A 307 -16.75 -25.72 9.17
#